data_ce9bd30e98ba5eb90405f35b7c64bf1c
#
_entry.id   ce9bd30e98ba5eb90405f35b7c64bf1c
#
_cell.length_a   1.000
_cell.length_b   1.000
_cell.length_c   1.000
_cell.angle_alpha   90.00
_cell.angle_beta   90.00
_cell.angle_gamma   90.00
#
_symmetry.space_group_name_H-M   'P 1'
#
loop_
_entity.id
_entity.type
_entity.pdbx_description
1 polymer ?
#
loop_
_entity_poly.entity_id
_entity_poly.type
_entity_poly.pdbx_seq_one_letter_code
_entity_poly.pdbx_strand_id
1 'polypeptide(L)'
;MITYNPAFDLYHSIFRMAHIAAKLDGDESLEIDKVRIWDFYLLFPDKVHTITIRRDEEELRKYRSTYLHPENNPYEFKGENRKLFEWIKPVQLSALNSLVSCGILSKSKYETGRVSVADHEALTRFLDRTGEISGRERNVLAFMSTLSRFMSMTGEYGLKARTKLLESKYDAE
;
A
#
# COMPACT_ATOMS: atom_id res chain seq x y z
N MET A 1 -3.48 1.94 -29.97
CA MET A 1 -2.25 1.67 -29.19
C MET A 1 -2.64 1.44 -27.75
N ILE A 2 -2.55 0.22 -27.26
CA ILE A 2 -2.85 -0.08 -25.84
C ILE A 2 -1.63 0.37 -25.07
N THR A 3 -1.74 1.46 -24.34
CA THR A 3 -0.68 1.93 -23.46
C THR A 3 -0.67 1.03 -22.23
N TYR A 4 0.37 0.23 -22.07
CA TYR A 4 0.59 -0.57 -20.86
C TYR A 4 0.65 0.36 -19.64
N ASN A 5 -0.25 0.14 -18.69
CA ASN A 5 -0.29 0.89 -17.44
C ASN A 5 -0.13 -0.09 -16.26
N PRO A 6 1.02 -0.06 -15.55
CA PRO A 6 1.28 -0.94 -14.40
C PRO A 6 0.21 -0.86 -13.30
N ALA A 7 -0.53 0.26 -13.24
CA ALA A 7 -1.60 0.47 -12.26
C ALA A 7 -2.75 -0.54 -12.41
N PHE A 8 -2.98 -1.03 -13.62
CA PHE A 8 -4.06 -1.96 -13.96
C PHE A 8 -3.55 -3.35 -14.34
N ASP A 9 -2.26 -3.61 -14.09
CA ASP A 9 -1.67 -4.93 -14.32
C ASP A 9 -1.80 -5.79 -13.07
N LEU A 10 -2.52 -6.92 -13.21
CA LEU A 10 -2.76 -7.84 -12.11
C LEU A 10 -1.48 -8.46 -11.56
N TYR A 11 -0.53 -8.85 -12.43
CA TYR A 11 0.70 -9.49 -11.99
C TYR A 11 1.59 -8.54 -11.21
N HIS A 12 1.72 -7.29 -11.66
CA HIS A 12 2.41 -6.25 -10.91
C HIS A 12 1.72 -5.95 -9.58
N SER A 13 0.40 -5.99 -9.54
CA SER A 13 -0.34 -5.79 -8.28
C SER A 13 -0.12 -6.95 -7.32
N ILE A 14 -0.14 -8.20 -7.78
CA ILE A 14 0.18 -9.39 -6.96
C ILE A 14 1.59 -9.27 -6.40
N PHE A 15 2.57 -8.88 -7.22
CA PHE A 15 3.96 -8.69 -6.83
C PHE A 15 4.08 -7.64 -5.69
N ARG A 16 3.47 -6.46 -5.84
CA ARG A 16 3.51 -5.41 -4.80
C ARG A 16 2.79 -5.84 -3.52
N MET A 17 1.63 -6.50 -3.63
CA MET A 17 0.87 -7.00 -2.48
C MET A 17 1.65 -8.05 -1.70
N ALA A 18 2.40 -8.92 -2.37
CA ALA A 18 3.28 -9.90 -1.72
C ALA A 18 4.41 -9.20 -0.94
N HIS A 19 5.02 -8.17 -1.51
CA HIS A 19 6.05 -7.38 -0.80
C HIS A 19 5.48 -6.61 0.40
N ILE A 20 4.24 -6.13 0.31
CA ILE A 20 3.55 -5.52 1.45
C ILE A 20 3.30 -6.58 2.53
N ALA A 21 2.79 -7.74 2.15
CA ALA A 21 2.53 -8.86 3.08
C ALA A 21 3.80 -9.32 3.79
N ALA A 22 4.95 -9.28 3.13
CA ALA A 22 6.25 -9.61 3.72
C ALA A 22 6.69 -8.65 4.85
N LYS A 23 6.00 -7.53 5.07
CA LYS A 23 6.21 -6.64 6.21
C LYS A 23 5.44 -7.06 7.45
N LEU A 24 4.56 -8.04 7.34
CA LEU A 24 3.76 -8.53 8.46
C LEU A 24 4.51 -9.67 9.16
N ASP A 25 4.61 -9.57 10.48
CA ASP A 25 5.31 -10.55 11.31
C ASP A 25 4.30 -11.53 11.95
N GLY A 26 4.60 -12.82 11.94
CA GLY A 26 3.81 -13.85 12.60
C GLY A 26 2.32 -13.76 12.24
N ASP A 27 1.47 -13.62 13.25
CA ASP A 27 0.00 -13.53 13.09
C ASP A 27 -0.52 -12.09 12.90
N GLU A 28 0.37 -11.14 12.63
CA GLU A 28 -0.03 -9.75 12.40
C GLU A 28 -1.00 -9.65 11.23
N SER A 29 -1.93 -8.70 11.35
CA SER A 29 -2.87 -8.42 10.28
C SER A 29 -3.13 -6.93 10.13
N LEU A 30 -3.30 -6.48 8.89
CA LEU A 30 -3.70 -5.11 8.56
C LEU A 30 -5.08 -5.09 7.91
N GLU A 31 -5.79 -3.99 8.04
CA GLU A 31 -7.03 -3.74 7.30
C GLU A 31 -6.74 -3.74 5.79
N ILE A 32 -7.64 -4.32 4.98
CA ILE A 32 -7.51 -4.35 3.51
C ILE A 32 -7.29 -2.94 2.95
N ASP A 33 -8.02 -1.95 3.45
CA ASP A 33 -7.86 -0.56 2.98
C ASP A 33 -6.49 0.03 3.32
N LYS A 34 -5.88 -0.36 4.43
CA LYS A 34 -4.51 0.04 4.78
C LYS A 34 -3.50 -0.55 3.79
N VAL A 35 -3.63 -1.83 3.46
CA VAL A 35 -2.80 -2.51 2.46
C VAL A 35 -2.98 -1.86 1.07
N ARG A 36 -4.21 -1.51 0.69
CA ARG A 36 -4.49 -0.79 -0.55
C ARG A 36 -3.85 0.60 -0.59
N ILE A 37 -3.84 1.31 0.53
CA ILE A 37 -3.17 2.62 0.67
C ILE A 37 -1.66 2.47 0.48
N TRP A 38 -1.04 1.46 1.09
CA TRP A 38 0.39 1.20 0.90
C TRP A 38 0.70 0.89 -0.57
N ASP A 39 -0.08 0.05 -1.22
CA ASP A 39 0.06 -0.27 -2.65
C ASP A 39 -0.08 0.97 -3.54
N PHE A 40 -1.02 1.87 -3.22
CA PHE A 40 -1.18 3.13 -3.94
C PHE A 40 0.10 3.96 -3.94
N TYR A 41 0.76 4.08 -2.80
CA TYR A 41 2.01 4.84 -2.70
C TYR A 41 3.22 4.09 -3.27
N LEU A 42 3.20 2.75 -3.30
CA LEU A 42 4.20 1.98 -4.06
C LEU A 42 4.07 2.25 -5.56
N LEU A 43 2.85 2.32 -6.05
CA LEU A 43 2.55 2.56 -7.45
C LEU A 43 2.81 4.01 -7.87
N PHE A 44 2.55 4.96 -6.96
CA PHE A 44 2.71 6.40 -7.16
C PHE A 44 3.59 7.03 -6.08
N PRO A 45 4.92 6.76 -6.11
CA PRO A 45 5.85 7.21 -5.05
C PRO A 45 5.85 8.71 -4.80
N ASP A 46 5.69 9.52 -5.84
CA ASP A 46 5.67 11.00 -5.71
C ASP A 46 4.51 11.51 -4.87
N LYS A 47 3.41 10.75 -4.83
CA LYS A 47 2.22 11.13 -4.06
C LYS A 47 2.39 10.98 -2.54
N VAL A 48 3.48 10.37 -2.05
CA VAL A 48 3.84 10.37 -0.60
C VAL A 48 3.94 11.80 -0.04
N HIS A 49 4.28 12.78 -0.90
CA HIS A 49 4.37 14.18 -0.49
C HIS A 49 3.01 14.82 -0.19
N THR A 50 1.92 14.20 -0.63
CA THR A 50 0.56 14.65 -0.29
C THR A 50 0.09 14.19 1.09
N ILE A 51 0.80 13.25 1.73
CA ILE A 51 0.46 12.74 3.06
C ILE A 51 0.74 13.81 4.11
N THR A 52 -0.25 14.07 4.96
CA THR A 52 -0.09 14.96 6.10
C THR A 52 0.79 14.31 7.19
N ILE A 53 1.91 14.92 7.51
CA ILE A 53 2.81 14.52 8.61
C ILE A 53 2.68 15.56 9.72
N ARG A 54 2.52 15.13 10.97
CA ARG A 54 2.39 15.99 12.13
C ARG A 54 3.70 16.72 12.45
N ARG A 55 3.60 17.82 13.20
CA ARG A 55 4.78 18.62 13.57
C ARG A 55 5.75 17.87 14.47
N ASP A 56 5.25 17.00 15.31
CA ASP A 56 6.01 16.18 16.25
C ASP A 56 6.66 14.91 15.59
N GLU A 57 6.32 14.63 14.32
CA GLU A 57 6.88 13.49 13.56
C GLU A 57 8.09 13.93 12.70
N GLU A 58 9.10 14.52 13.33
CA GLU A 58 10.28 15.08 12.64
C GLU A 58 11.08 14.04 11.88
N GLU A 59 11.23 12.84 12.43
CA GLU A 59 11.96 11.74 11.78
C GLU A 59 11.31 11.29 10.49
N LEU A 60 9.97 11.22 10.44
CA LEU A 60 9.23 10.90 9.22
C LEU A 60 9.40 11.99 8.16
N ARG A 61 9.38 13.26 8.56
CA ARG A 61 9.63 14.37 7.63
C ARG A 61 11.05 14.31 7.07
N LYS A 62 12.03 14.07 7.94
CA LYS A 62 13.44 13.91 7.55
C LYS A 62 13.62 12.71 6.61
N TYR A 63 13.02 11.57 6.94
CA TYR A 63 13.07 10.38 6.09
C TYR A 63 12.49 10.67 4.71
N ARG A 64 11.29 11.27 4.64
CA ARG A 64 10.63 11.64 3.38
C ARG A 64 11.51 12.58 2.53
N SER A 65 12.08 13.60 3.13
CA SER A 65 12.94 14.55 2.41
C SER A 65 14.26 13.95 1.96
N THR A 66 14.79 12.96 2.68
CA THR A 66 16.09 12.34 2.37
C THR A 66 15.99 11.23 1.33
N TYR A 67 14.94 10.42 1.39
CA TYR A 67 14.87 9.17 0.61
C TYR A 67 13.74 9.12 -0.44
N LEU A 68 12.79 10.05 -0.38
CA LEU A 68 11.62 10.07 -1.26
C LEU A 68 11.54 11.39 -2.03
N HIS A 69 12.57 11.68 -2.83
CA HIS A 69 12.59 12.87 -3.67
C HIS A 69 11.51 12.80 -4.76
N PRO A 70 10.75 13.89 -4.99
CA PRO A 70 9.86 13.97 -6.13
C PRO A 70 10.64 13.79 -7.42
N GLU A 71 10.16 12.94 -8.33
CA GLU A 71 10.68 12.82 -9.68
C GLU A 71 9.71 13.52 -10.64
N ASN A 72 10.29 14.23 -11.60
CA ASN A 72 9.48 14.90 -12.62
C ASN A 72 9.02 13.84 -13.64
N ASN A 73 7.87 13.25 -13.45
CA ASN A 73 7.28 12.30 -14.38
C ASN A 73 6.26 13.03 -15.27
N PRO A 74 6.55 13.27 -16.57
CA PRO A 74 5.63 13.94 -17.47
C PRO A 74 4.35 13.13 -17.75
N TYR A 75 4.35 11.83 -17.42
CA TYR A 75 3.21 10.92 -17.56
C TYR A 75 2.43 10.75 -16.26
N GLU A 76 2.74 11.56 -15.25
CA GLU A 76 2.05 11.47 -13.96
C GLU A 76 0.56 11.79 -14.11
N PHE A 77 -0.27 10.95 -13.48
CA PHE A 77 -1.70 11.23 -13.39
C PHE A 77 -1.95 12.50 -12.56
N LYS A 78 -2.45 13.54 -13.22
CA LYS A 78 -2.71 14.86 -12.62
C LYS A 78 -4.12 15.03 -12.03
N GLY A 79 -4.93 13.97 -12.01
CA GLY A 79 -6.27 14.00 -11.43
C GLY A 79 -6.28 13.84 -9.91
N GLU A 80 -7.49 13.77 -9.35
CA GLU A 80 -7.67 13.54 -7.90
C GLU A 80 -7.13 12.17 -7.49
N ASN A 81 -6.27 12.14 -6.48
CA ASN A 81 -5.70 10.91 -5.94
C ASN A 81 -6.77 9.91 -5.49
N ARG A 82 -7.87 10.40 -4.93
CA ARG A 82 -8.99 9.58 -4.50
C ARG A 82 -9.67 8.85 -5.66
N LYS A 83 -9.91 9.52 -6.78
CA LYS A 83 -10.49 8.88 -7.98
C LYS A 83 -9.55 7.79 -8.51
N LEU A 84 -8.25 8.09 -8.57
CA LEU A 84 -7.25 7.11 -8.98
C LEU A 84 -7.20 5.92 -8.04
N PHE A 85 -7.25 6.15 -6.73
CA PHE A 85 -7.30 5.10 -5.71
C PHE A 85 -8.53 4.19 -5.86
N GLU A 86 -9.70 4.76 -6.19
CA GLU A 86 -10.89 3.96 -6.47
C GLU A 86 -10.82 3.21 -7.81
N TRP A 87 -10.20 3.78 -8.83
CA TRP A 87 -10.05 3.10 -10.13
C TRP A 87 -9.17 1.86 -10.05
N ILE A 88 -8.12 1.86 -9.25
CA ILE A 88 -7.23 0.70 -9.09
C ILE A 88 -7.78 -0.35 -8.13
N LYS A 89 -8.83 -0.07 -7.38
CA LYS A 89 -9.43 -0.98 -6.39
C LYS A 89 -9.73 -2.38 -6.95
N PRO A 90 -10.37 -2.55 -8.11
CA PRO A 90 -10.68 -3.89 -8.61
C PRO A 90 -9.43 -4.76 -8.81
N VAL A 91 -8.34 -4.20 -9.36
CA VAL A 91 -7.11 -4.96 -9.57
C VAL A 91 -6.39 -5.25 -8.25
N GLN A 92 -6.43 -4.33 -7.30
CA GLN A 92 -5.89 -4.54 -5.96
C GLN A 92 -6.59 -5.70 -5.24
N LEU A 93 -7.94 -5.72 -5.26
CA LEU A 93 -8.71 -6.80 -4.65
C LEU A 93 -8.51 -8.13 -5.37
N SER A 94 -8.41 -8.13 -6.70
CA SER A 94 -8.09 -9.33 -7.49
C SER A 94 -6.70 -9.89 -7.14
N ALA A 95 -5.72 -9.02 -6.90
CA ALA A 95 -4.38 -9.42 -6.47
C ALA A 95 -4.40 -10.08 -5.09
N LEU A 96 -5.08 -9.48 -4.12
CA LEU A 96 -5.25 -10.07 -2.78
C LEU A 96 -5.98 -11.40 -2.84
N ASN A 97 -7.07 -11.51 -3.62
CA ASN A 97 -7.79 -12.76 -3.83
C ASN A 97 -6.90 -13.86 -4.43
N SER A 98 -6.02 -13.50 -5.35
CA SER A 98 -5.06 -14.44 -5.94
C SER A 98 -4.11 -15.02 -4.88
N LEU A 99 -3.56 -14.14 -4.02
CA LEU A 99 -2.68 -14.56 -2.92
C LEU A 99 -3.42 -15.40 -1.85
N VAL A 100 -4.69 -15.12 -1.60
CA VAL A 100 -5.55 -15.96 -0.75
C VAL A 100 -5.80 -17.31 -1.39
N SER A 101 -6.12 -17.34 -2.69
CA SER A 101 -6.46 -18.58 -3.42
C SER A 101 -5.29 -19.54 -3.50
N CYS A 102 -4.05 -19.05 -3.55
CA CYS A 102 -2.86 -19.91 -3.52
C CYS A 102 -2.34 -20.20 -2.09
N GLY A 103 -3.07 -19.78 -1.06
CA GLY A 103 -2.77 -20.13 0.34
C GLY A 103 -1.66 -19.27 0.99
N ILE A 104 -1.15 -18.25 0.33
CA ILE A 104 -0.14 -17.34 0.91
C ILE A 104 -0.77 -16.45 1.97
N LEU A 105 -1.94 -15.88 1.68
CA LEU A 105 -2.70 -15.06 2.64
C LEU A 105 -3.83 -15.86 3.28
N SER A 106 -4.15 -15.51 4.52
CA SER A 106 -5.20 -16.16 5.31
C SER A 106 -6.60 -15.82 4.77
N LYS A 107 -7.33 -16.86 4.33
CA LYS A 107 -8.72 -16.72 3.87
C LYS A 107 -9.64 -16.21 4.98
N SER A 108 -9.53 -16.78 6.18
CA SER A 108 -10.40 -16.41 7.32
C SER A 108 -10.20 -14.95 7.74
N LYS A 109 -8.98 -14.43 7.71
CA LYS A 109 -8.70 -13.02 7.98
C LYS A 109 -9.22 -12.14 6.85
N TYR A 110 -9.02 -12.56 5.59
CA TYR A 110 -9.50 -11.81 4.43
C TYR A 110 -11.02 -11.64 4.42
N GLU A 111 -11.76 -12.69 4.76
CA GLU A 111 -13.22 -12.64 4.89
C GLU A 111 -13.70 -11.66 5.98
N THR A 112 -12.87 -11.34 6.95
CA THR A 112 -13.13 -10.33 7.99
C THR A 112 -12.57 -8.95 7.67
N GLY A 113 -12.14 -8.70 6.42
CA GLY A 113 -11.61 -7.42 5.97
C GLY A 113 -10.15 -7.15 6.34
N ARG A 114 -9.39 -8.22 6.66
CA ARG A 114 -7.99 -8.10 7.08
C ARG A 114 -7.06 -8.94 6.21
N VAL A 115 -5.82 -8.49 6.10
CA VAL A 115 -4.74 -9.20 5.40
C VAL A 115 -3.75 -9.70 6.43
N SER A 116 -3.45 -10.99 6.42
CA SER A 116 -2.36 -11.62 7.17
C SER A 116 -1.75 -12.76 6.37
N VAL A 117 -0.51 -13.10 6.65
CA VAL A 117 0.18 -14.20 5.98
C VAL A 117 -0.25 -15.52 6.64
N ALA A 118 -0.69 -16.49 5.82
CA ALA A 118 -1.01 -17.84 6.27
C ALA A 118 0.19 -18.78 6.16
N ASP A 119 1.01 -18.59 5.13
CA ASP A 119 2.19 -19.42 4.87
C ASP A 119 3.39 -18.54 4.50
N HIS A 120 4.24 -18.25 5.49
CA HIS A 120 5.44 -17.43 5.33
C HIS A 120 6.50 -18.08 4.42
N GLU A 121 6.58 -19.42 4.40
CA GLU A 121 7.50 -20.12 3.51
C GLU A 121 7.04 -20.01 2.05
N ALA A 122 5.73 -20.17 1.79
CA ALA A 122 5.17 -19.99 0.46
C ALA A 122 5.36 -18.54 -0.03
N LEU A 123 5.18 -17.55 0.85
CA LEU A 123 5.46 -16.15 0.54
C LEU A 123 6.92 -15.94 0.17
N THR A 124 7.85 -16.47 0.95
CA THR A 124 9.29 -16.38 0.68
C THR A 124 9.64 -17.00 -0.66
N ARG A 125 9.17 -18.23 -0.93
CA ARG A 125 9.39 -18.89 -2.24
C ARG A 125 8.81 -18.10 -3.41
N PHE A 126 7.66 -17.45 -3.22
CA PHE A 126 7.06 -16.58 -4.23
C PHE A 126 7.97 -15.37 -4.52
N LEU A 127 8.43 -14.68 -3.50
CA LEU A 127 9.30 -13.50 -3.63
C LEU A 127 10.66 -13.85 -4.25
N ASP A 128 11.26 -14.98 -3.88
CA ASP A 128 12.51 -15.46 -4.47
C ASP A 128 12.40 -15.70 -5.98
N ARG A 129 11.22 -16.09 -6.45
CA ARG A 129 10.96 -16.34 -7.87
C ARG A 129 10.59 -15.08 -8.66
N THR A 130 9.94 -14.13 -8.03
CA THR A 130 9.43 -12.91 -8.68
C THR A 130 10.41 -11.75 -8.61
N GLY A 131 11.37 -11.79 -7.69
CA GLY A 131 12.41 -10.80 -7.53
C GLY A 131 12.09 -9.70 -6.52
N GLU A 132 12.95 -8.70 -6.46
CA GLU A 132 12.89 -7.62 -5.49
C GLU A 132 12.24 -6.37 -6.07
N ILE A 133 11.64 -5.57 -5.19
CA ILE A 133 11.22 -4.20 -5.49
C ILE A 133 12.43 -3.28 -5.62
N SER A 134 12.29 -2.19 -6.35
CA SER A 134 13.32 -1.17 -6.51
C SER A 134 13.73 -0.52 -5.17
N GLY A 135 14.88 0.12 -5.13
CA GLY A 135 15.32 0.88 -3.95
C GLY A 135 14.30 1.95 -3.54
N ARG A 136 13.69 2.62 -4.53
CA ARG A 136 12.65 3.62 -4.29
C ARG A 136 11.39 3.01 -3.67
N GLU A 137 10.92 1.91 -4.21
CA GLU A 137 9.76 1.20 -3.65
C GLU A 137 10.04 0.69 -2.24
N ARG A 138 11.25 0.18 -1.96
CA ARG A 138 11.67 -0.19 -0.58
C ARG A 138 11.57 1.00 0.37
N ASN A 139 12.03 2.17 -0.04
CA ASN A 139 11.96 3.38 0.78
C ASN A 139 10.51 3.82 1.02
N VAL A 140 9.65 3.76 0.01
CA VAL A 140 8.21 4.03 0.18
C VAL A 140 7.57 3.05 1.15
N LEU A 141 7.85 1.76 1.00
CA LEU A 141 7.28 0.72 1.86
C LEU A 141 7.75 0.86 3.31
N ALA A 142 9.03 1.19 3.52
CA ALA A 142 9.57 1.48 4.84
C ALA A 142 8.90 2.71 5.46
N PHE A 143 8.73 3.79 4.68
CA PHE A 143 8.02 4.98 5.12
C PHE A 143 6.56 4.70 5.52
N MET A 144 5.81 4.00 4.67
CA MET A 144 4.41 3.66 4.93
C MET A 144 4.25 2.73 6.14
N SER A 145 5.15 1.77 6.30
CA SER A 145 5.17 0.88 7.46
C SER A 145 5.44 1.66 8.75
N THR A 146 6.45 2.53 8.76
CA THR A 146 6.78 3.35 9.94
C THR A 146 5.65 4.32 10.28
N LEU A 147 5.07 4.98 9.26
CA LEU A 147 3.98 5.94 9.47
C LEU A 147 2.72 5.27 9.99
N SER A 148 2.31 4.15 9.43
CA SER A 148 0.91 3.73 9.53
C SER A 148 0.67 2.29 9.98
N ARG A 149 1.69 1.46 10.21
CA ARG A 149 1.52 0.06 10.62
C ARG A 149 0.59 -0.08 11.82
N PHE A 150 0.80 0.74 12.85
CA PHE A 150 0.02 0.73 14.10
C PHE A 150 -0.98 1.89 14.21
N MET A 151 -1.09 2.71 13.17
CA MET A 151 -2.02 3.83 13.14
C MET A 151 -3.44 3.35 12.92
N SER A 152 -4.42 3.97 13.61
CA SER A 152 -5.84 3.78 13.30
C SER A 152 -6.16 4.23 11.88
N MET A 153 -7.12 3.56 11.24
CA MET A 153 -7.67 4.01 9.96
C MET A 153 -8.50 5.29 10.10
N THR A 154 -9.21 5.43 11.23
CA THR A 154 -10.21 6.49 11.49
C THR A 154 -9.73 7.49 12.53
N GLY A 155 -10.49 8.57 12.71
CA GLY A 155 -10.20 9.66 13.64
C GLY A 155 -9.41 10.80 12.99
N GLU A 156 -9.28 11.91 13.74
CA GLU A 156 -8.66 13.16 13.28
C GLU A 156 -7.22 12.96 12.75
N TYR A 157 -6.47 12.05 13.37
CA TYR A 157 -5.08 11.75 13.01
C TYR A 157 -4.93 10.37 12.37
N GLY A 158 -6.03 9.72 12.00
CA GLY A 158 -6.05 8.42 11.36
C GLY A 158 -5.55 8.46 9.91
N LEU A 159 -5.27 7.30 9.35
CA LEU A 159 -4.69 7.18 8.02
C LEU A 159 -5.60 7.76 6.92
N LYS A 160 -6.92 7.62 7.03
CA LYS A 160 -7.88 8.22 6.11
C LYS A 160 -7.76 9.75 6.06
N ALA A 161 -7.71 10.39 7.24
CA ALA A 161 -7.58 11.84 7.35
C ALA A 161 -6.25 12.34 6.78
N ARG A 162 -5.16 11.61 6.98
CA ARG A 162 -3.82 11.99 6.53
C ARG A 162 -3.60 11.81 5.03
N THR A 163 -4.20 10.79 4.42
CA THR A 163 -4.01 10.47 3.01
C THR A 163 -5.08 11.06 2.11
N LYS A 164 -6.29 11.29 2.64
CA LYS A 164 -7.47 11.76 1.91
C LYS A 164 -7.86 10.87 0.72
N LEU A 165 -7.44 9.61 0.73
CA LEU A 165 -7.76 8.64 -0.31
C LEU A 165 -9.14 8.01 -0.14
N LEU A 166 -9.64 7.96 1.09
CA LEU A 166 -10.95 7.43 1.47
C LEU A 166 -11.82 8.54 2.07
N GLU A 167 -13.14 8.43 1.92
CA GLU A 167 -14.06 9.36 2.58
C GLU A 167 -14.04 9.18 4.10
N SER A 168 -13.94 10.30 4.81
CA SER A 168 -14.04 10.35 6.26
C SER A 168 -15.43 10.82 6.75
N LYS A 169 -16.37 11.01 5.85
CA LYS A 169 -17.69 11.63 6.16
C LYS A 169 -18.55 10.86 7.17
N TYR A 170 -18.22 9.60 7.45
CA TYR A 170 -18.99 8.74 8.36
C TYR A 170 -18.18 8.31 9.58
N ASP A 171 -16.99 8.86 9.78
CA ASP A 171 -16.12 8.51 10.90
C ASP A 171 -16.26 9.49 12.08
N ALA A 172 -17.28 10.36 12.04
CA ALA A 172 -17.60 11.30 13.11
C ALA A 172 -18.71 10.68 14.01
N GLU A 173 -18.32 9.68 14.82
CA GLU A 173 -18.99 9.31 16.08
C GLU A 173 -17.96 8.71 17.03
#